data_ddbf0f0aa70206b7f54713a98046a24f
#
_entry.id   ddbf0f0aa70206b7f54713a98046a24f
#
_cell.length_a   1.000
_cell.length_b   1.000
_cell.length_c   1.000
_cell.angle_alpha   90.00
_cell.angle_beta   90.00
_cell.angle_gamma   90.00
#
_symmetry.space_group_name_H-M   'P 1'
#
loop_
_entity.id
_entity.type
_entity.pdbx_description
1 polymer ?
#
loop_
_entity_poly.entity_id
_entity_poly.type
_entity_poly.pdbx_seq_one_letter_code
_entity_poly.pdbx_strand_id
1 'polypeptide(L)'
;MKKICAIIFACTIAVLCFPGQQADATENSSFSVKAILPDNQASSVTYFDLQMKPQQKQSLNVEITNHSKEKITVNCVANTAVTNEMGYVDYSIPNTKPDKTLKYPFADIAKESASEVTLDPNETKIWTVTIQMPAENFDGIILGGLHFKEKKAEDKEKASGEKDVQIKNEYAYVIGVKLTEKTTVVKPELELNQIKPATRNYRNVVEINLQNTKATLVGGLAVDAKIYKQGSDEVLHEAKRTDLSMAPNSNFNYSVDWENQELKPGKYKLHLVARNTDDKWEWTEEFTISSDEAKKANKVALGLEKDYTWMYITGGVLLLLLILTATYFIGRRTAKKNHDAE
;
A
#
# COMPACT_ATOMS: atom_id res chain seq x y z
N MET A 1 -1.18 -16.33 63.04
CA MET A 1 -1.95 -15.61 62.01
C MET A 1 -1.69 -14.09 61.98
N LYS A 2 -1.66 -13.35 63.08
CA LYS A 2 -1.44 -11.88 63.08
C LYS A 2 -0.06 -11.43 62.59
N LYS A 3 1.01 -12.21 62.73
CA LYS A 3 2.36 -11.87 62.22
C LYS A 3 2.55 -12.12 60.71
N ILE A 4 1.78 -13.04 60.10
CA ILE A 4 1.81 -13.33 58.68
C ILE A 4 1.05 -12.24 57.89
N CYS A 5 -0.07 -11.72 58.42
CA CYS A 5 -0.81 -10.62 57.81
C CYS A 5 0.00 -9.30 57.78
N ALA A 6 0.84 -9.05 58.79
CA ALA A 6 1.69 -7.84 58.86
C ALA A 6 2.81 -7.87 57.81
N ILE A 7 3.37 -9.04 57.50
CA ILE A 7 4.40 -9.21 56.45
C ILE A 7 3.82 -9.05 55.07
N ILE A 8 2.62 -9.59 54.82
CA ILE A 8 1.93 -9.44 53.51
C ILE A 8 1.54 -7.99 53.28
N PHE A 9 1.09 -7.25 54.33
CA PHE A 9 0.75 -5.84 54.20
C PHE A 9 1.97 -4.94 53.99
N ALA A 10 3.13 -5.26 54.57
CA ALA A 10 4.38 -4.55 54.32
C ALA A 10 4.94 -4.78 52.91
N CYS A 11 4.80 -5.99 52.38
CA CYS A 11 5.20 -6.28 50.95
C CYS A 11 4.29 -5.59 49.94
N THR A 12 2.97 -5.40 50.25
CA THR A 12 2.05 -4.74 49.30
C THR A 12 2.29 -3.22 49.23
N ILE A 13 2.77 -2.58 50.31
CA ILE A 13 3.12 -1.16 50.31
C ILE A 13 4.46 -0.89 49.62
N ALA A 14 5.40 -1.83 49.69
CA ALA A 14 6.71 -1.68 49.01
C ALA A 14 6.59 -1.71 47.47
N VAL A 15 5.56 -2.33 46.90
CA VAL A 15 5.32 -2.37 45.43
C VAL A 15 4.70 -1.06 44.92
N LEU A 16 4.08 -0.26 45.76
CA LEU A 16 3.44 1.02 45.42
C LEU A 16 4.41 2.22 45.38
N CYS A 17 5.66 2.06 45.85
CA CYS A 17 6.66 3.13 45.92
C CYS A 17 7.76 3.06 44.87
N PHE A 18 7.63 2.24 43.83
CA PHE A 18 8.48 2.43 42.64
C PHE A 18 7.96 3.67 41.91
N PRO A 19 8.73 4.76 41.83
CA PRO A 19 8.40 5.84 40.91
C PRO A 19 8.43 5.20 39.53
N GLY A 20 7.28 5.10 38.88
CA GLY A 20 7.21 4.75 37.48
C GLY A 20 8.13 5.72 36.75
N GLN A 21 9.26 5.26 36.28
CA GLN A 21 9.99 5.99 35.27
C GLN A 21 9.02 6.11 34.08
N GLN A 22 8.41 7.29 33.96
CA GLN A 22 7.87 7.70 32.70
C GLN A 22 9.02 7.58 31.72
N ALA A 23 8.99 6.55 30.91
CA ALA A 23 9.76 6.54 29.68
C ALA A 23 9.17 7.70 28.85
N ASP A 24 9.77 8.88 28.98
CA ASP A 24 9.61 9.92 27.99
C ASP A 24 10.15 9.31 26.68
N ALA A 25 9.25 8.73 25.91
CA ALA A 25 9.46 8.51 24.50
C ALA A 25 9.49 9.91 23.85
N THR A 26 10.57 10.66 24.12
CA THR A 26 10.92 11.78 23.28
C THR A 26 11.17 11.16 21.90
N GLU A 27 10.21 11.35 20.98
CA GLU A 27 10.45 11.19 19.56
C GLU A 27 11.58 12.17 19.19
N ASN A 28 12.83 11.71 19.36
CA ASN A 28 14.00 12.49 18.99
C ASN A 28 14.21 12.37 17.50
N SER A 29 13.33 13.00 16.72
CA SER A 29 13.68 13.33 15.36
C SER A 29 14.86 14.29 15.38
N SER A 30 15.90 13.98 14.60
CA SER A 30 17.11 14.81 14.49
C SER A 30 16.82 16.22 13.93
N PHE A 31 15.73 16.36 13.18
CA PHE A 31 15.37 17.66 12.56
C PHE A 31 13.85 17.83 12.49
N SER A 32 13.43 19.06 12.19
CA SER A 32 12.05 19.40 11.88
C SER A 32 11.96 20.27 10.65
N VAL A 33 10.77 20.28 10.01
CA VAL A 33 10.47 21.15 8.87
C VAL A 33 9.18 21.91 9.12
N LYS A 34 9.12 23.18 8.65
CA LYS A 34 7.95 24.03 8.79
C LYS A 34 7.74 24.84 7.53
N ALA A 35 6.54 24.75 6.94
CA ALA A 35 6.16 25.60 5.82
C ALA A 35 6.05 27.06 6.28
N ILE A 36 6.64 27.98 5.53
CA ILE A 36 6.41 29.42 5.67
C ILE A 36 5.33 29.77 4.65
N LEU A 37 4.08 29.80 5.15
CA LEU A 37 2.92 29.98 4.30
C LEU A 37 2.86 31.41 3.74
N PRO A 38 2.65 31.57 2.42
CA PRO A 38 2.54 32.90 1.80
C PRO A 38 1.11 33.48 1.97
N ASP A 39 0.97 34.79 1.71
CA ASP A 39 -0.30 35.51 1.87
C ASP A 39 -1.41 35.06 0.92
N ASN A 40 -1.07 34.40 -0.20
CA ASN A 40 -2.04 33.87 -1.17
C ASN A 40 -2.47 32.42 -0.89
N GLN A 41 -2.41 31.99 0.35
CA GLN A 41 -2.93 30.72 0.81
C GLN A 41 -4.45 30.64 0.56
N ALA A 42 -4.92 29.60 -0.15
CA ALA A 42 -6.33 29.47 -0.50
C ALA A 42 -7.19 28.97 0.68
N SER A 43 -6.58 28.28 1.65
CA SER A 43 -7.26 27.77 2.84
C SER A 43 -6.36 27.82 4.09
N SER A 44 -6.97 27.76 5.29
CA SER A 44 -6.24 27.78 6.56
C SER A 44 -5.76 26.36 6.90
N VAL A 45 -4.63 25.95 6.30
CA VAL A 45 -4.00 24.64 6.48
C VAL A 45 -2.50 24.80 6.76
N THR A 46 -1.83 23.72 7.14
CA THR A 46 -0.40 23.71 7.49
C THR A 46 0.53 23.35 6.31
N TYR A 47 -0.02 23.14 5.14
CA TYR A 47 0.67 22.84 3.89
C TYR A 47 0.39 23.95 2.85
N PHE A 48 1.05 23.94 1.72
CA PHE A 48 0.83 24.92 0.67
C PHE A 48 -0.44 24.59 -0.13
N ASP A 49 -1.50 25.38 0.03
CA ASP A 49 -2.74 25.32 -0.76
C ASP A 49 -2.90 26.66 -1.49
N LEU A 50 -2.48 26.73 -2.75
CA LEU A 50 -2.29 27.97 -3.46
C LEU A 50 -3.19 28.08 -4.68
N GLN A 51 -3.81 29.23 -4.84
CA GLN A 51 -4.44 29.61 -6.09
C GLN A 51 -3.49 30.53 -6.87
N MET A 52 -3.03 30.08 -8.04
CA MET A 52 -2.03 30.77 -8.84
C MET A 52 -2.53 31.01 -10.26
N LYS A 53 -2.05 32.07 -10.90
CA LYS A 53 -2.39 32.39 -12.31
C LYS A 53 -1.50 31.60 -13.27
N PRO A 54 -1.92 31.38 -14.53
CA PRO A 54 -1.06 30.86 -15.57
C PRO A 54 0.25 31.65 -15.68
N GLN A 55 1.35 30.95 -15.91
CA GLN A 55 2.72 31.51 -15.99
C GLN A 55 3.23 32.20 -14.70
N GLN A 56 2.42 32.24 -13.63
CA GLN A 56 2.88 32.83 -12.38
C GLN A 56 4.05 32.02 -11.82
N LYS A 57 5.07 32.78 -11.35
CA LYS A 57 6.23 32.23 -10.67
C LYS A 57 6.19 32.64 -9.20
N GLN A 58 6.40 31.68 -8.30
CA GLN A 58 6.38 31.91 -6.87
C GLN A 58 7.38 31.02 -6.15
N SER A 59 8.10 31.60 -5.19
CA SER A 59 8.97 30.85 -4.29
C SER A 59 8.23 30.46 -3.03
N LEU A 60 8.35 29.20 -2.65
CA LEU A 60 7.84 28.64 -1.39
C LEU A 60 9.02 28.34 -0.48
N ASN A 61 8.95 28.78 0.75
CA ASN A 61 10.01 28.67 1.73
C ASN A 61 9.65 27.64 2.79
N VAL A 62 10.63 26.81 3.16
CA VAL A 62 10.52 25.84 4.24
C VAL A 62 11.68 26.06 5.21
N GLU A 63 11.35 26.25 6.47
CA GLU A 63 12.29 26.29 7.57
C GLU A 63 12.68 24.85 7.93
N ILE A 64 14.00 24.57 7.98
CA ILE A 64 14.56 23.29 8.40
C ILE A 64 15.42 23.55 9.62
N THR A 65 15.14 22.89 10.73
CA THR A 65 15.86 23.05 12.00
C THR A 65 16.50 21.73 12.43
N ASN A 66 17.81 21.76 12.68
CA ASN A 66 18.53 20.65 13.28
C ASN A 66 18.37 20.70 14.81
N HIS A 67 17.79 19.67 15.42
CA HIS A 67 17.62 19.54 16.89
C HIS A 67 18.70 18.66 17.52
N SER A 68 19.56 18.05 16.71
CA SER A 68 20.61 17.15 17.18
C SER A 68 21.85 17.92 17.64
N LYS A 69 22.75 17.21 18.31
CA LYS A 69 24.07 17.73 18.73
C LYS A 69 25.14 17.55 17.65
N GLU A 70 24.77 16.99 16.51
CA GLU A 70 25.68 16.69 15.41
C GLU A 70 25.28 17.46 14.16
N LYS A 71 26.24 17.62 13.25
CA LYS A 71 25.97 18.17 11.91
C LYS A 71 25.19 17.14 11.10
N ILE A 72 24.08 17.55 10.51
CA ILE A 72 23.26 16.71 9.65
C ILE A 72 23.15 17.26 8.25
N THR A 73 22.86 16.39 7.29
CA THR A 73 22.50 16.77 5.91
C THR A 73 21.11 16.24 5.61
N VAL A 74 20.22 17.09 5.13
CA VAL A 74 18.85 16.76 4.78
C VAL A 74 18.72 16.80 3.25
N ASN A 75 18.29 15.68 2.66
CA ASN A 75 17.86 15.62 1.26
C ASN A 75 16.50 16.30 1.12
N CYS A 76 16.37 17.18 0.15
CA CYS A 76 15.19 18.00 -0.10
C CYS A 76 14.75 17.80 -1.55
N VAL A 77 13.59 17.21 -1.79
CA VAL A 77 13.10 16.85 -3.13
C VAL A 77 11.64 17.24 -3.29
N ALA A 78 11.31 17.82 -4.45
CA ALA A 78 9.94 18.12 -4.85
C ALA A 78 9.40 16.98 -5.72
N ASN A 79 8.44 16.21 -5.20
CA ASN A 79 7.88 15.05 -5.86
C ASN A 79 6.45 15.29 -6.35
N THR A 80 6.11 14.72 -7.50
CA THR A 80 4.72 14.60 -7.95
C THR A 80 3.97 13.60 -7.07
N ALA A 81 2.75 13.96 -6.65
CA ALA A 81 1.90 13.04 -5.91
C ALA A 81 1.49 11.85 -6.79
N VAL A 82 1.53 10.66 -6.23
CA VAL A 82 1.07 9.42 -6.84
C VAL A 82 0.12 8.69 -5.92
N THR A 83 -0.58 7.69 -6.43
CA THR A 83 -1.31 6.73 -5.58
C THR A 83 -0.42 5.52 -5.38
N ASN A 84 -0.08 5.20 -4.13
CA ASN A 84 0.74 4.03 -3.83
C ASN A 84 -0.08 2.73 -3.89
N GLU A 85 0.61 1.59 -3.79
CA GLU A 85 -0.02 0.26 -3.85
C GLU A 85 -1.01 -0.03 -2.71
N MET A 86 -0.94 0.75 -1.64
CA MET A 86 -1.89 0.67 -0.54
C MET A 86 -3.16 1.52 -0.79
N GLY A 87 -3.22 2.26 -1.91
CA GLY A 87 -4.36 3.11 -2.24
C GLY A 87 -4.39 4.41 -1.42
N TYR A 88 -3.22 4.99 -1.15
CA TYR A 88 -3.08 6.30 -0.51
C TYR A 88 -2.26 7.24 -1.37
N VAL A 89 -2.53 8.54 -1.23
CA VAL A 89 -1.70 9.57 -1.85
C VAL A 89 -0.31 9.56 -1.22
N ASP A 90 0.71 9.45 -2.06
CA ASP A 90 2.11 9.37 -1.64
C ASP A 90 2.95 10.44 -2.34
N TYR A 91 3.80 11.09 -1.59
CA TYR A 91 4.69 12.16 -2.04
C TYR A 91 6.18 11.79 -1.86
N SER A 92 6.45 10.60 -1.34
CA SER A 92 7.81 10.18 -0.96
C SER A 92 8.58 9.53 -2.10
N ILE A 93 7.91 9.17 -3.19
CA ILE A 93 8.48 8.38 -4.28
C ILE A 93 9.04 9.32 -5.37
N PRO A 94 10.36 9.44 -5.51
CA PRO A 94 10.95 10.29 -6.52
C PRO A 94 10.92 9.63 -7.91
N ASN A 95 11.00 10.44 -8.96
CA ASN A 95 11.17 10.00 -10.37
C ASN A 95 10.15 8.94 -10.83
N THR A 96 8.92 9.00 -10.32
CA THR A 96 7.85 8.11 -10.79
C THR A 96 7.50 8.43 -12.24
N LYS A 97 7.23 7.38 -13.03
CA LYS A 97 6.68 7.57 -14.38
C LYS A 97 5.27 8.16 -14.23
N PRO A 98 5.01 9.36 -14.77
CA PRO A 98 3.69 9.98 -14.71
C PRO A 98 2.63 9.10 -15.39
N ASP A 99 1.41 9.13 -14.86
CA ASP A 99 0.25 8.58 -15.56
C ASP A 99 0.03 9.31 -16.91
N LYS A 100 -0.46 8.58 -17.91
CA LYS A 100 -0.70 9.16 -19.26
C LYS A 100 -1.67 10.34 -19.28
N THR A 101 -2.54 10.42 -18.26
CA THR A 101 -3.51 11.53 -18.11
C THR A 101 -2.95 12.71 -17.33
N LEU A 102 -1.79 12.58 -16.68
CA LEU A 102 -1.14 13.64 -15.92
C LEU A 102 -0.38 14.59 -16.86
N LYS A 103 -1.02 15.70 -17.19
CA LYS A 103 -0.45 16.69 -18.13
C LYS A 103 0.69 17.51 -17.53
N TYR A 104 0.58 17.85 -16.25
CA TYR A 104 1.53 18.72 -15.53
C TYR A 104 2.02 18.06 -14.25
N PRO A 105 3.05 17.20 -14.31
CA PRO A 105 3.67 16.66 -13.11
C PRO A 105 4.22 17.78 -12.23
N PHE A 106 3.96 17.73 -10.93
CA PHE A 106 4.44 18.77 -10.01
C PHE A 106 5.98 18.91 -10.04
N ALA A 107 6.69 17.78 -10.11
CA ALA A 107 8.15 17.80 -10.15
C ALA A 107 8.71 18.56 -11.36
N ASP A 108 7.98 18.64 -12.48
CA ASP A 108 8.44 19.34 -13.69
C ASP A 108 8.29 20.86 -13.58
N ILE A 109 7.39 21.35 -12.72
CA ILE A 109 7.13 22.76 -12.50
C ILE A 109 7.74 23.32 -11.22
N ALA A 110 8.33 22.46 -10.39
CA ALA A 110 8.99 22.80 -9.14
C ALA A 110 10.51 22.74 -9.30
N LYS A 111 11.19 23.83 -8.96
CA LYS A 111 12.66 23.91 -9.03
C LYS A 111 13.22 24.20 -7.65
N GLU A 112 13.92 23.26 -7.09
CA GLU A 112 14.58 23.38 -5.80
C GLU A 112 15.80 24.30 -5.87
N SER A 113 16.03 25.06 -4.79
CA SER A 113 17.24 25.87 -4.63
C SER A 113 18.49 25.02 -4.41
N ALA A 114 18.33 23.88 -3.77
CA ALA A 114 19.35 22.86 -3.52
C ALA A 114 18.68 21.51 -3.25
N SER A 115 19.29 20.41 -3.69
CA SER A 115 18.82 19.05 -3.40
C SER A 115 19.20 18.57 -1.99
N GLU A 116 20.16 19.23 -1.34
CA GLU A 116 20.65 18.92 0.00
C GLU A 116 20.87 20.20 0.80
N VAL A 117 20.56 20.16 2.09
CA VAL A 117 20.83 21.23 3.06
C VAL A 117 21.61 20.65 4.23
N THR A 118 22.82 21.18 4.48
CA THR A 118 23.62 20.79 5.64
C THR A 118 23.43 21.81 6.76
N LEU A 119 23.14 21.34 7.98
CA LEU A 119 22.89 22.16 9.17
C LEU A 119 23.86 21.76 10.29
N ASP A 120 24.47 22.75 10.92
CA ASP A 120 25.21 22.57 12.15
C ASP A 120 24.25 22.28 13.34
N PRO A 121 24.75 21.83 14.49
CA PRO A 121 23.91 21.61 15.68
C PRO A 121 23.08 22.84 16.05
N ASN A 122 21.76 22.64 16.25
CA ASN A 122 20.78 23.68 16.56
C ASN A 122 20.66 24.79 15.50
N GLU A 123 21.16 24.59 14.30
CA GLU A 123 21.03 25.55 13.20
C GLU A 123 19.67 25.44 12.53
N THR A 124 19.15 26.60 12.11
CA THR A 124 17.94 26.72 11.28
C THR A 124 18.32 27.35 9.95
N LYS A 125 17.87 26.75 8.85
CA LYS A 125 18.03 27.26 7.48
C LYS A 125 16.70 27.31 6.74
N ILE A 126 16.60 28.29 5.83
CA ILE A 126 15.48 28.37 4.90
C ILE A 126 15.89 27.67 3.60
N TRP A 127 15.10 26.67 3.23
CA TRP A 127 15.16 26.05 1.91
C TRP A 127 14.01 26.57 1.06
N THR A 128 14.27 26.74 -0.25
CA THR A 128 13.32 27.36 -1.17
C THR A 128 13.07 26.46 -2.36
N VAL A 129 11.81 26.32 -2.76
CA VAL A 129 11.41 25.76 -4.05
C VAL A 129 10.66 26.81 -4.84
N THR A 130 10.99 26.96 -6.12
CA THR A 130 10.31 27.90 -7.02
C THR A 130 9.34 27.15 -7.91
N ILE A 131 8.06 27.50 -7.82
CA ILE A 131 7.01 26.98 -8.68
C ILE A 131 6.86 27.88 -9.90
N GLN A 132 6.78 27.27 -11.09
CA GLN A 132 6.46 27.93 -12.35
C GLN A 132 5.20 27.33 -12.92
N MET A 133 4.07 28.04 -12.82
CA MET A 133 2.79 27.55 -13.33
C MET A 133 2.81 27.35 -14.85
N PRO A 134 2.07 26.34 -15.36
CA PRO A 134 1.92 26.14 -16.80
C PRO A 134 1.43 27.41 -17.53
N ALA A 135 1.74 27.50 -18.83
CA ALA A 135 1.29 28.63 -19.65
C ALA A 135 -0.19 28.48 -20.07
N GLU A 136 -0.63 27.25 -20.26
CA GLU A 136 -2.02 26.95 -20.62
C GLU A 136 -2.88 26.84 -19.37
N ASN A 137 -4.09 27.36 -19.45
CA ASN A 137 -5.08 27.18 -18.39
C ASN A 137 -5.42 25.70 -18.20
N PHE A 138 -5.62 25.31 -16.96
CA PHE A 138 -6.12 23.99 -16.62
C PHE A 138 -7.23 24.09 -15.55
N ASP A 139 -8.05 23.05 -15.48
CA ASP A 139 -9.05 22.87 -14.41
C ASP A 139 -8.58 21.75 -13.48
N GLY A 140 -8.87 21.91 -12.18
CA GLY A 140 -8.50 20.95 -11.15
C GLY A 140 -7.22 21.27 -10.41
N ILE A 141 -6.50 20.23 -10.03
CA ILE A 141 -5.41 20.28 -9.04
C ILE A 141 -4.11 19.74 -9.63
N ILE A 142 -3.02 20.50 -9.52
CA ILE A 142 -1.66 19.96 -9.59
C ILE A 142 -1.25 19.66 -8.14
N LEU A 143 -0.89 18.43 -7.85
CA LEU A 143 -0.57 17.97 -6.51
C LEU A 143 0.84 17.41 -6.44
N GLY A 144 1.57 17.86 -5.44
CA GLY A 144 2.90 17.35 -5.13
C GLY A 144 3.24 17.46 -3.66
N GLY A 145 4.45 17.12 -3.32
CA GLY A 145 4.97 17.25 -1.97
C GLY A 145 6.45 17.55 -1.94
N LEU A 146 6.86 18.27 -0.92
CA LEU A 146 8.24 18.56 -0.60
C LEU A 146 8.69 17.52 0.43
N HIS A 147 9.56 16.60 0.01
CA HIS A 147 10.04 15.49 0.82
C HIS A 147 11.41 15.82 1.39
N PHE A 148 11.55 15.65 2.70
CA PHE A 148 12.75 15.92 3.47
C PHE A 148 13.17 14.66 4.22
N LYS A 149 14.39 14.19 3.97
CA LYS A 149 14.93 12.99 4.62
C LYS A 149 16.38 13.21 5.01
N GLU A 150 16.74 12.89 6.26
CA GLU A 150 18.14 12.95 6.68
C GLU A 150 18.98 11.96 5.87
N LYS A 151 20.09 12.49 5.32
CA LYS A 151 21.11 11.69 4.65
C LYS A 151 22.03 11.10 5.70
N LYS A 152 21.80 9.86 6.09
CA LYS A 152 22.73 9.14 6.97
C LYS A 152 23.98 8.78 6.19
N ALA A 153 25.14 8.89 6.86
CA ALA A 153 26.38 8.34 6.33
C ALA A 153 26.14 6.84 6.10
N GLU A 154 26.54 6.32 4.94
CA GLU A 154 26.60 4.88 4.74
C GLU A 154 27.47 4.31 5.84
N ASP A 155 26.89 3.61 6.80
CA ASP A 155 27.66 2.84 7.77
C ASP A 155 28.51 1.87 6.94
N LYS A 156 29.81 2.12 6.86
CA LYS A 156 30.74 1.08 6.41
C LYS A 156 30.47 -0.10 7.31
N GLU A 157 29.81 -1.11 6.78
CA GLU A 157 29.60 -2.38 7.48
C GLU A 157 30.94 -2.78 8.06
N LYS A 158 31.10 -2.58 9.36
CA LYS A 158 32.20 -3.24 10.08
C LYS A 158 31.87 -4.72 9.96
N ALA A 159 32.68 -5.44 9.22
CA ALA A 159 32.69 -6.87 9.13
C ALA A 159 33.06 -7.47 10.51
N SER A 160 32.22 -7.27 11.51
CA SER A 160 32.23 -7.95 12.78
C SER A 160 31.12 -9.00 12.71
N GLY A 161 31.52 -10.27 12.75
CA GLY A 161 30.71 -11.45 12.46
C GLY A 161 29.56 -11.76 13.44
N GLU A 162 28.98 -10.77 14.07
CA GLU A 162 27.75 -10.87 14.86
C GLU A 162 26.65 -10.13 14.12
N LYS A 163 25.69 -10.89 13.63
CA LYS A 163 24.46 -10.37 13.01
C LYS A 163 23.50 -9.87 14.09
N ASP A 164 23.83 -8.78 14.74
CA ASP A 164 22.83 -8.04 15.51
C ASP A 164 21.91 -7.30 14.53
N VAL A 165 20.65 -7.70 14.49
CA VAL A 165 19.62 -6.99 13.75
C VAL A 165 19.29 -5.71 14.52
N GLN A 166 19.89 -4.60 14.12
CA GLN A 166 19.54 -3.28 14.67
C GLN A 166 18.42 -2.69 13.84
N ILE A 167 17.29 -2.38 14.50
CA ILE A 167 16.20 -1.60 13.90
C ILE A 167 16.63 -0.13 13.97
N LYS A 168 16.91 0.48 12.81
CA LYS A 168 17.20 1.92 12.69
C LYS A 168 15.94 2.62 12.21
N ASN A 169 15.37 3.48 13.03
CA ASN A 169 14.27 4.36 12.61
C ASN A 169 14.82 5.49 11.73
N GLU A 170 14.21 5.69 10.57
CA GLU A 170 14.50 6.81 9.68
C GLU A 170 13.27 7.71 9.63
N TYR A 171 13.46 8.97 9.95
CA TYR A 171 12.43 9.98 9.89
C TYR A 171 12.49 10.70 8.54
N ALA A 172 11.32 10.86 7.91
CA ALA A 172 11.15 11.69 6.74
C ALA A 172 9.90 12.57 6.95
N TYR A 173 9.97 13.78 6.45
CA TYR A 173 8.86 14.73 6.50
C TYR A 173 8.36 15.03 5.09
N VAL A 174 7.07 15.28 4.98
CA VAL A 174 6.45 15.72 3.74
C VAL A 174 5.59 16.95 4.02
N ILE A 175 5.76 17.98 3.20
CA ILE A 175 4.86 19.12 3.16
C ILE A 175 4.13 19.08 1.83
N GLY A 176 2.81 18.91 1.84
CA GLY A 176 1.99 18.91 0.64
C GLY A 176 2.01 20.27 -0.07
N VAL A 177 1.91 20.22 -1.40
CA VAL A 177 1.72 21.40 -2.26
C VAL A 177 0.56 21.13 -3.20
N LYS A 178 -0.53 21.84 -3.00
CA LYS A 178 -1.73 21.82 -3.85
C LYS A 178 -1.82 23.12 -4.61
N LEU A 179 -1.85 23.07 -5.94
CA LEU A 179 -1.94 24.22 -6.81
C LEU A 179 -3.22 24.16 -7.63
N THR A 180 -3.93 25.28 -7.71
CA THR A 180 -5.12 25.46 -8.53
C THR A 180 -5.04 26.78 -9.28
N GLU A 181 -5.69 26.87 -10.44
CA GLU A 181 -5.89 28.15 -11.14
C GLU A 181 -7.27 28.73 -10.89
N LYS A 182 -8.27 27.86 -10.76
CA LYS A 182 -9.66 28.21 -10.59
C LYS A 182 -10.28 27.47 -9.40
N THR A 183 -11.39 27.98 -8.93
CA THR A 183 -12.22 27.35 -7.90
C THR A 183 -13.20 26.29 -8.45
N THR A 184 -13.16 26.04 -9.76
CA THR A 184 -14.02 25.04 -10.40
C THR A 184 -13.73 23.65 -9.86
N VAL A 185 -14.76 22.99 -9.33
CA VAL A 185 -14.67 21.62 -8.85
C VAL A 185 -14.66 20.67 -10.05
N VAL A 186 -13.60 19.88 -10.18
CA VAL A 186 -13.52 18.80 -11.16
C VAL A 186 -14.02 17.53 -10.50
N LYS A 187 -15.06 16.91 -11.08
CA LYS A 187 -15.56 15.61 -10.58
C LYS A 187 -14.57 14.49 -10.86
N PRO A 188 -14.39 13.56 -9.93
CA PRO A 188 -13.54 12.39 -10.15
C PRO A 188 -14.15 11.45 -11.21
N GLU A 189 -13.28 10.77 -11.94
CA GLU A 189 -13.65 9.72 -12.88
C GLU A 189 -12.66 8.58 -12.74
N LEU A 190 -13.17 7.40 -12.39
CA LEU A 190 -12.34 6.21 -12.25
C LEU A 190 -12.51 5.29 -13.47
N GLU A 191 -11.40 4.73 -13.91
CA GLU A 191 -11.36 3.70 -14.97
C GLU A 191 -10.70 2.43 -14.42
N LEU A 192 -11.20 1.28 -14.88
CA LEU A 192 -10.57 0.00 -14.66
C LEU A 192 -9.77 -0.35 -15.93
N ASN A 193 -8.42 -0.42 -15.81
CA ASN A 193 -7.56 -0.61 -16.97
C ASN A 193 -7.21 -2.08 -17.23
N GLN A 194 -6.59 -2.75 -16.26
CA GLN A 194 -6.04 -4.09 -16.42
C GLN A 194 -6.32 -4.95 -15.20
N ILE A 195 -6.61 -6.23 -15.48
CA ILE A 195 -6.69 -7.27 -14.46
C ILE A 195 -5.65 -8.34 -14.82
N LYS A 196 -4.75 -8.66 -13.90
CA LYS A 196 -3.70 -9.65 -14.14
C LYS A 196 -3.31 -10.42 -12.89
N PRO A 197 -2.89 -11.69 -13.03
CA PRO A 197 -2.25 -12.41 -11.94
C PRO A 197 -0.86 -11.81 -11.63
N ALA A 198 -0.50 -11.80 -10.37
CA ALA A 198 0.77 -11.28 -9.89
C ALA A 198 1.23 -12.01 -8.60
N THR A 199 2.40 -11.66 -8.12
CA THR A 199 2.91 -12.10 -6.82
C THR A 199 3.32 -10.87 -6.02
N ARG A 200 2.79 -10.74 -4.80
CA ARG A 200 3.10 -9.68 -3.85
C ARG A 200 3.56 -10.28 -2.54
N ASN A 201 4.72 -9.85 -2.04
CA ASN A 201 5.29 -10.38 -0.80
C ASN A 201 5.29 -11.91 -0.76
N TYR A 202 5.68 -12.54 -1.88
CA TYR A 202 5.69 -14.00 -2.07
C TYR A 202 4.31 -14.68 -1.97
N ARG A 203 3.20 -13.93 -2.13
CA ARG A 203 1.84 -14.47 -2.18
C ARG A 203 1.22 -14.23 -3.55
N ASN A 204 0.43 -15.19 -4.01
CA ASN A 204 -0.37 -15.02 -5.21
C ASN A 204 -1.48 -14.01 -5.00
N VAL A 205 -1.65 -13.11 -5.96
CA VAL A 205 -2.71 -12.10 -5.97
C VAL A 205 -3.24 -11.91 -7.40
N VAL A 206 -4.43 -11.34 -7.52
CA VAL A 206 -4.88 -10.71 -8.75
C VAL A 206 -4.83 -9.20 -8.57
N GLU A 207 -4.06 -8.53 -9.40
CA GLU A 207 -3.96 -7.08 -9.45
C GLU A 207 -4.99 -6.50 -10.40
N ILE A 208 -5.70 -5.48 -9.93
CA ILE A 208 -6.73 -4.74 -10.64
C ILE A 208 -6.27 -3.29 -10.70
N ASN A 209 -5.89 -2.80 -11.89
CA ASN A 209 -5.41 -1.43 -12.03
C ASN A 209 -6.59 -0.46 -12.11
N LEU A 210 -6.74 0.34 -11.05
CA LEU A 210 -7.68 1.45 -10.96
C LEU A 210 -6.96 2.76 -11.28
N GLN A 211 -7.57 3.59 -12.12
CA GLN A 211 -7.04 4.88 -12.55
C GLN A 211 -8.03 6.00 -12.24
N ASN A 212 -7.57 7.08 -11.61
CA ASN A 212 -8.23 8.37 -11.55
C ASN A 212 -7.78 9.18 -12.76
N THR A 213 -8.66 9.39 -13.72
CA THR A 213 -8.32 10.07 -14.98
C THR A 213 -8.44 11.59 -14.90
N LYS A 214 -8.89 12.15 -13.76
CA LYS A 214 -9.17 13.57 -13.58
C LYS A 214 -8.16 14.24 -12.65
N ALA A 215 -7.95 15.53 -12.87
CA ALA A 215 -7.09 16.38 -12.05
C ALA A 215 -7.80 16.76 -10.73
N THR A 216 -8.19 15.75 -9.96
CA THR A 216 -8.87 15.93 -8.66
C THR A 216 -8.50 14.81 -7.70
N LEU A 217 -8.48 15.11 -6.41
CA LEU A 217 -8.31 14.11 -5.35
C LEU A 217 -9.57 13.27 -5.22
N VAL A 218 -9.41 11.96 -5.07
CA VAL A 218 -10.47 11.06 -4.63
C VAL A 218 -10.18 10.66 -3.19
N GLY A 219 -11.02 11.08 -2.27
CA GLY A 219 -10.92 10.73 -0.85
C GLY A 219 -12.06 9.84 -0.38
N GLY A 220 -11.87 9.15 0.76
CA GLY A 220 -12.90 8.30 1.35
C GLY A 220 -13.37 7.17 0.44
N LEU A 221 -12.48 6.69 -0.45
CA LEU A 221 -12.82 5.68 -1.44
C LEU A 221 -12.92 4.30 -0.78
N ALA A 222 -14.06 3.64 -0.94
CA ALA A 222 -14.27 2.24 -0.60
C ALA A 222 -14.27 1.40 -1.89
N VAL A 223 -13.48 0.33 -1.91
CA VAL A 223 -13.39 -0.61 -3.04
C VAL A 223 -13.73 -2.00 -2.55
N ASP A 224 -14.71 -2.64 -3.23
CA ASP A 224 -15.16 -4.01 -3.00
C ASP A 224 -14.98 -4.79 -4.31
N ALA A 225 -14.08 -5.78 -4.32
CA ALA A 225 -13.76 -6.60 -5.47
C ALA A 225 -14.08 -8.06 -5.16
N LYS A 226 -14.84 -8.71 -6.05
CA LYS A 226 -15.20 -10.12 -5.98
C LYS A 226 -14.80 -10.83 -7.26
N ILE A 227 -14.10 -11.93 -7.12
CA ILE A 227 -13.67 -12.77 -8.25
C ILE A 227 -14.45 -14.07 -8.22
N TYR A 228 -14.93 -14.46 -9.39
CA TYR A 228 -15.70 -15.67 -9.64
C TYR A 228 -14.99 -16.51 -10.70
N LYS A 229 -15.16 -17.82 -10.65
CA LYS A 229 -14.83 -18.67 -11.80
C LYS A 229 -15.91 -18.46 -12.89
N GLN A 230 -15.51 -18.42 -14.16
CA GLN A 230 -16.48 -18.28 -15.23
C GLN A 230 -17.58 -19.34 -15.17
N GLY A 231 -18.85 -18.91 -15.24
CA GLY A 231 -20.02 -19.80 -15.14
C GLY A 231 -20.43 -20.17 -13.71
N SER A 232 -19.80 -19.58 -12.69
CA SER A 232 -20.19 -19.75 -11.29
C SER A 232 -20.65 -18.43 -10.69
N ASP A 233 -21.63 -18.49 -9.81
CA ASP A 233 -22.08 -17.35 -8.99
C ASP A 233 -21.50 -17.41 -7.57
N GLU A 234 -20.71 -18.42 -7.27
CA GLU A 234 -19.99 -18.55 -6.01
C GLU A 234 -18.75 -17.67 -6.01
N VAL A 235 -18.60 -16.82 -4.98
CA VAL A 235 -17.41 -15.96 -4.80
C VAL A 235 -16.21 -16.83 -4.52
N LEU A 236 -15.19 -16.76 -5.38
CA LEU A 236 -13.96 -17.50 -5.22
C LEU A 236 -12.99 -16.77 -4.28
N HIS A 237 -12.76 -15.49 -4.52
CA HIS A 237 -11.93 -14.62 -3.68
C HIS A 237 -12.54 -13.23 -3.63
N GLU A 238 -12.36 -12.54 -2.50
CA GLU A 238 -12.83 -11.17 -2.36
C GLU A 238 -11.82 -10.30 -1.60
N ALA A 239 -11.87 -9.00 -1.86
CA ALA A 239 -11.13 -8.01 -1.10
C ALA A 239 -11.98 -6.76 -0.94
N LYS A 240 -12.06 -6.25 0.29
CA LYS A 240 -12.76 -5.02 0.61
C LYS A 240 -11.86 -4.10 1.41
N ARG A 241 -11.71 -2.86 0.95
CA ARG A 241 -10.92 -1.82 1.61
C ARG A 241 -11.69 -0.51 1.61
N THR A 242 -11.55 0.25 2.69
CA THR A 242 -12.19 1.56 2.90
C THR A 242 -11.12 2.61 3.16
N ASP A 243 -11.54 3.86 3.16
CA ASP A 243 -10.72 5.04 3.45
C ASP A 243 -9.50 5.20 2.54
N LEU A 244 -9.60 4.65 1.32
CA LEU A 244 -8.58 4.83 0.29
C LEU A 244 -8.64 6.25 -0.26
N SER A 245 -7.54 6.67 -0.87
CA SER A 245 -7.44 7.96 -1.55
C SER A 245 -6.60 7.85 -2.81
N MET A 246 -6.98 8.58 -3.86
CA MET A 246 -6.18 8.61 -5.09
C MET A 246 -5.75 10.04 -5.41
N ALA A 247 -4.48 10.17 -5.79
CA ALA A 247 -3.94 11.42 -6.31
C ALA A 247 -4.60 11.79 -7.65
N PRO A 248 -4.58 13.07 -8.02
CA PRO A 248 -5.01 13.50 -9.35
C PRO A 248 -4.23 12.79 -10.45
N ASN A 249 -4.95 12.36 -11.50
CA ASN A 249 -4.32 11.75 -12.69
C ASN A 249 -3.30 10.66 -12.34
N SER A 250 -3.71 9.69 -11.55
CA SER A 250 -2.85 8.60 -11.08
C SER A 250 -3.55 7.25 -11.16
N ASN A 251 -2.79 6.19 -11.08
CA ASN A 251 -3.32 4.84 -11.02
C ASN A 251 -2.58 4.01 -9.97
N PHE A 252 -3.21 2.96 -9.50
CA PHE A 252 -2.58 1.97 -8.61
C PHE A 252 -3.17 0.59 -8.83
N ASN A 253 -2.46 -0.45 -8.38
CA ASN A 253 -2.93 -1.82 -8.47
C ASN A 253 -3.61 -2.23 -7.16
N TYR A 254 -4.94 -2.34 -7.18
CA TYR A 254 -5.72 -2.93 -6.10
C TYR A 254 -5.54 -4.44 -6.16
N SER A 255 -5.14 -5.06 -5.04
CA SER A 255 -4.83 -6.49 -5.01
C SER A 255 -5.91 -7.28 -4.28
N VAL A 256 -6.35 -8.39 -4.89
CA VAL A 256 -7.15 -9.43 -4.28
C VAL A 256 -6.22 -10.60 -3.95
N ASP A 257 -6.11 -10.95 -2.66
CA ASP A 257 -5.28 -12.07 -2.18
C ASP A 257 -5.87 -13.40 -2.67
N TRP A 258 -5.01 -14.33 -3.08
CA TRP A 258 -5.40 -15.67 -3.50
C TRP A 258 -5.32 -16.70 -2.36
N GLU A 259 -5.24 -16.22 -1.11
CA GLU A 259 -5.35 -17.02 0.13
C GLU A 259 -4.36 -18.18 0.20
N ASN A 260 -3.10 -17.95 -0.22
CA ASN A 260 -2.05 -18.96 -0.34
C ASN A 260 -2.35 -20.13 -1.29
N GLN A 261 -3.35 -20.01 -2.16
CA GLN A 261 -3.67 -21.05 -3.14
C GLN A 261 -2.85 -20.87 -4.42
N GLU A 262 -2.69 -21.96 -5.16
CA GLU A 262 -2.12 -21.90 -6.50
C GLU A 262 -3.07 -21.17 -7.46
N LEU A 263 -2.54 -20.24 -8.25
CA LEU A 263 -3.26 -19.70 -9.40
C LEU A 263 -3.49 -20.81 -10.41
N LYS A 264 -4.74 -21.06 -10.76
CA LYS A 264 -5.13 -22.08 -11.76
C LYS A 264 -5.42 -21.38 -13.09
N PRO A 265 -4.89 -21.90 -14.21
CA PRO A 265 -5.25 -21.38 -15.54
C PRO A 265 -6.76 -21.50 -15.77
N GLY A 266 -7.35 -20.47 -16.38
CA GLY A 266 -8.79 -20.48 -16.63
C GLY A 266 -9.35 -19.09 -16.88
N LYS A 267 -10.65 -19.03 -17.08
CA LYS A 267 -11.42 -17.81 -17.26
C LYS A 267 -12.15 -17.46 -15.95
N TYR A 268 -12.10 -16.20 -15.62
CA TYR A 268 -12.65 -15.64 -14.38
C TYR A 268 -13.48 -14.41 -14.69
N LYS A 269 -14.33 -14.04 -13.76
CA LYS A 269 -15.15 -12.82 -13.79
C LYS A 269 -14.84 -11.99 -12.55
N LEU A 270 -14.50 -10.73 -12.74
CA LEU A 270 -14.38 -9.72 -11.68
C LEU A 270 -15.69 -8.95 -11.59
N HIS A 271 -16.22 -8.74 -10.40
CA HIS A 271 -17.19 -7.69 -10.09
C HIS A 271 -16.54 -6.74 -9.10
N LEU A 272 -16.37 -5.49 -9.47
CA LEU A 272 -15.73 -4.45 -8.67
C LEU A 272 -16.63 -3.26 -8.51
N VAL A 273 -16.83 -2.83 -7.28
CA VAL A 273 -17.54 -1.61 -6.91
C VAL A 273 -16.58 -0.68 -6.18
N ALA A 274 -16.38 0.50 -6.72
CA ALA A 274 -15.69 1.60 -6.06
C ALA A 274 -16.70 2.71 -5.75
N ARG A 275 -16.65 3.29 -4.55
CA ARG A 275 -17.57 4.36 -4.14
C ARG A 275 -16.92 5.28 -3.12
N ASN A 276 -17.28 6.54 -3.16
CA ASN A 276 -17.08 7.50 -2.08
C ASN A 276 -18.44 8.03 -1.59
N THR A 277 -18.46 9.18 -0.94
CA THR A 277 -19.70 9.80 -0.45
C THR A 277 -20.64 10.22 -1.59
N ASP A 278 -20.09 10.71 -2.71
CA ASP A 278 -20.84 11.39 -3.76
C ASP A 278 -20.98 10.55 -5.03
N ASP A 279 -20.04 9.65 -5.30
CA ASP A 279 -19.91 8.93 -6.56
C ASP A 279 -19.80 7.41 -6.35
N LYS A 280 -20.28 6.66 -7.36
CA LYS A 280 -20.17 5.20 -7.44
C LYS A 280 -19.76 4.79 -8.84
N TRP A 281 -18.80 3.89 -8.93
CA TRP A 281 -18.33 3.23 -10.14
C TRP A 281 -18.47 1.73 -9.96
N GLU A 282 -18.87 1.03 -11.02
CA GLU A 282 -19.11 -0.41 -10.97
C GLU A 282 -18.72 -1.06 -12.29
N TRP A 283 -17.94 -2.14 -12.21
CA TRP A 283 -17.47 -2.88 -13.37
C TRP A 283 -17.73 -4.37 -13.20
N THR A 284 -18.01 -5.03 -14.30
CA THR A 284 -18.03 -6.49 -14.40
C THR A 284 -17.23 -6.87 -15.62
N GLU A 285 -16.07 -7.47 -15.40
CA GLU A 285 -15.08 -7.75 -16.44
C GLU A 285 -14.67 -9.21 -16.42
N GLU A 286 -14.51 -9.79 -17.60
CA GLU A 286 -13.93 -11.12 -17.74
C GLU A 286 -12.43 -11.02 -17.95
N PHE A 287 -11.68 -11.89 -17.29
CA PHE A 287 -10.23 -11.98 -17.47
C PHE A 287 -9.78 -13.44 -17.51
N THR A 288 -8.61 -13.66 -18.07
CA THR A 288 -8.03 -15.00 -18.22
C THR A 288 -6.68 -15.06 -17.50
N ILE A 289 -6.48 -16.10 -16.72
CA ILE A 289 -5.17 -16.48 -16.21
C ILE A 289 -4.61 -17.56 -17.14
N SER A 290 -3.56 -17.26 -17.86
CA SER A 290 -2.89 -18.21 -18.74
C SER A 290 -2.05 -19.22 -17.97
N SER A 291 -1.74 -20.37 -18.57
CA SER A 291 -0.87 -21.38 -17.95
C SER A 291 0.51 -20.86 -17.62
N ASP A 292 1.07 -19.96 -18.44
CA ASP A 292 2.40 -19.42 -18.24
C ASP A 292 2.42 -18.40 -17.10
N GLU A 293 1.40 -17.54 -16.99
CA GLU A 293 1.26 -16.58 -15.88
C GLU A 293 1.07 -17.31 -14.56
N ALA A 294 0.18 -18.31 -14.52
CA ALA A 294 -0.03 -19.13 -13.33
C ALA A 294 1.25 -19.82 -12.88
N LYS A 295 1.98 -20.49 -13.79
CA LYS A 295 3.25 -21.15 -13.49
C LYS A 295 4.31 -20.17 -12.99
N LYS A 296 4.41 -18.99 -13.60
CA LYS A 296 5.38 -17.95 -13.21
C LYS A 296 5.09 -17.44 -11.80
N ALA A 297 3.85 -17.12 -11.48
CA ALA A 297 3.44 -16.62 -10.17
C ALA A 297 3.61 -17.70 -9.09
N ASN A 298 3.10 -18.92 -9.32
CA ASN A 298 3.19 -20.04 -8.39
C ASN A 298 4.64 -20.43 -8.06
N LYS A 299 5.57 -20.25 -9.01
CA LYS A 299 7.00 -20.52 -8.77
C LYS A 299 7.64 -19.54 -7.77
N VAL A 300 7.16 -18.30 -7.72
CA VAL A 300 7.68 -17.25 -6.84
C VAL A 300 6.99 -17.26 -5.48
N ALA A 301 5.72 -17.67 -5.45
CA ALA A 301 4.92 -17.71 -4.24
C ALA A 301 5.46 -18.74 -3.23
N LEU A 302 5.41 -18.39 -1.94
CA LEU A 302 5.82 -19.25 -0.84
C LEU A 302 4.60 -19.68 -0.02
N GLY A 303 4.68 -20.87 0.59
CA GLY A 303 3.64 -21.36 1.49
C GLY A 303 2.33 -21.71 0.79
N LEU A 304 2.38 -22.07 -0.50
CA LEU A 304 1.19 -22.50 -1.23
C LEU A 304 0.61 -23.77 -0.63
N GLU A 305 -0.69 -23.75 -0.40
CA GLU A 305 -1.45 -24.91 0.03
C GLU A 305 -1.60 -25.90 -1.14
N LYS A 306 -1.17 -27.15 -0.92
CA LYS A 306 -1.31 -28.21 -1.93
C LYS A 306 -2.72 -28.77 -1.90
N ASP A 307 -3.39 -28.71 -3.04
CA ASP A 307 -4.71 -29.33 -3.22
C ASP A 307 -4.56 -30.86 -3.43
N TYR A 308 -4.86 -31.62 -2.39
CA TYR A 308 -4.86 -33.10 -2.40
C TYR A 308 -6.22 -33.70 -2.76
N THR A 309 -7.22 -32.90 -3.12
CA THR A 309 -8.60 -33.37 -3.40
C THR A 309 -8.63 -34.45 -4.48
N TRP A 310 -7.81 -34.33 -5.53
CA TRP A 310 -7.69 -35.35 -6.56
C TRP A 310 -7.22 -36.70 -6.02
N MET A 311 -6.35 -36.71 -4.99
CA MET A 311 -5.84 -37.93 -4.37
C MET A 311 -6.92 -38.63 -3.56
N TYR A 312 -7.77 -37.89 -2.85
CA TYR A 312 -8.92 -38.44 -2.13
C TYR A 312 -9.99 -38.99 -3.09
N ILE A 313 -10.26 -38.27 -4.21
CA ILE A 313 -11.19 -38.75 -5.24
C ILE A 313 -10.68 -40.04 -5.89
N THR A 314 -9.40 -40.07 -6.32
CA THR A 314 -8.81 -41.27 -6.92
C THR A 314 -8.75 -42.43 -5.94
N GLY A 315 -8.38 -42.17 -4.68
CA GLY A 315 -8.41 -43.18 -3.61
C GLY A 315 -9.82 -43.74 -3.38
N GLY A 316 -10.83 -42.87 -3.35
CA GLY A 316 -12.23 -43.28 -3.24
C GLY A 316 -12.73 -44.16 -4.41
N VAL A 317 -12.39 -43.77 -5.64
CA VAL A 317 -12.73 -44.57 -6.85
C VAL A 317 -12.06 -45.95 -6.83
N LEU A 318 -10.75 -45.96 -6.47
CA LEU A 318 -10.04 -47.28 -6.35
C LEU A 318 -10.63 -48.17 -5.28
N LEU A 319 -10.99 -47.61 -4.12
CA LEU A 319 -11.66 -48.36 -3.05
C LEU A 319 -13.00 -48.93 -3.52
N LEU A 320 -13.79 -48.13 -4.23
CA LEU A 320 -15.08 -48.55 -4.77
C LEU A 320 -14.93 -49.71 -5.79
N LEU A 321 -13.93 -49.63 -6.66
CA LEU A 321 -13.58 -50.69 -7.60
C LEU A 321 -13.14 -51.98 -6.87
N LEU A 322 -12.37 -51.87 -5.80
CA LEU A 322 -11.98 -53.02 -4.97
C LEU A 322 -13.19 -53.70 -4.31
N ILE A 323 -14.12 -52.90 -3.77
CA ILE A 323 -15.35 -53.42 -3.18
C ILE A 323 -16.21 -54.17 -4.24
N LEU A 324 -16.37 -53.57 -5.43
CA LEU A 324 -17.12 -54.20 -6.52
C LEU A 324 -16.47 -55.50 -7.00
N THR A 325 -15.15 -55.54 -7.13
CA THR A 325 -14.44 -56.76 -7.52
C THR A 325 -14.54 -57.84 -6.43
N ALA A 326 -14.39 -57.46 -5.15
CA ALA A 326 -14.53 -58.38 -4.04
C ALA A 326 -15.96 -59.00 -3.97
N THR A 327 -16.99 -58.15 -4.09
CA THR A 327 -18.39 -58.61 -4.11
C THR A 327 -18.68 -59.50 -5.32
N TYR A 328 -18.15 -59.21 -6.48
CA TYR A 328 -18.25 -60.06 -7.66
C TYR A 328 -17.62 -61.43 -7.41
N PHE A 329 -16.42 -61.55 -6.89
CA PHE A 329 -15.76 -62.82 -6.61
C PHE A 329 -16.42 -63.60 -5.50
N ILE A 330 -16.94 -62.93 -4.44
CA ILE A 330 -17.72 -63.58 -3.39
C ILE A 330 -19.00 -64.11 -3.97
N GLY A 331 -19.76 -63.36 -4.74
CA GLY A 331 -20.97 -63.77 -5.40
C GLY A 331 -20.76 -65.01 -6.33
N ARG A 332 -19.67 -64.96 -7.12
CA ARG A 332 -19.29 -66.06 -8.02
C ARG A 332 -18.91 -67.30 -7.24
N ARG A 333 -18.21 -67.20 -6.09
CA ARG A 333 -17.91 -68.40 -5.23
C ARG A 333 -19.14 -68.97 -4.59
N THR A 334 -20.08 -68.13 -4.14
CA THR A 334 -21.35 -68.63 -3.53
C THR A 334 -22.25 -69.31 -4.57
N ALA A 335 -22.33 -68.72 -5.80
CA ALA A 335 -23.10 -69.40 -6.89
C ALA A 335 -22.51 -70.72 -7.29
N LYS A 336 -21.19 -70.90 -7.32
CA LYS A 336 -20.56 -72.21 -7.64
C LYS A 336 -20.79 -73.24 -6.55
N LYS A 337 -20.79 -72.84 -5.28
CA LYS A 337 -21.01 -73.74 -4.13
C LYS A 337 -22.46 -74.24 -4.07
N ASN A 338 -23.43 -73.45 -4.53
CA ASN A 338 -24.82 -73.87 -4.62
C ASN A 338 -25.12 -74.83 -5.81
N HIS A 339 -24.30 -74.77 -6.87
CA HIS A 339 -24.42 -75.64 -8.04
C HIS A 339 -23.78 -77.02 -7.82
N ASP A 340 -22.79 -77.12 -6.91
CA ASP A 340 -22.14 -78.41 -6.55
C ASP A 340 -22.89 -79.16 -5.39
N ALA A 341 -23.99 -78.58 -4.88
CA ALA A 341 -24.80 -79.11 -3.77
C ALA A 341 -26.19 -79.65 -4.21
N GLU A 342 -26.56 -79.50 -5.52
CA GLU A 342 -27.69 -80.18 -6.18
C GLU A 342 -27.16 -81.39 -6.97
#